data_488eb2f732efea691f94a18bd463bdc3
#
_entry.id   488eb2f732efea691f94a18bd463bdc3
#
_cell.length_a   1.000
_cell.length_b   1.000
_cell.length_c   1.000
_cell.angle_alpha   90.00
_cell.angle_beta   90.00
_cell.angle_gamma   90.00
#
_symmetry.space_group_name_H-M   'P 1'
#
loop_
_entity.id
_entity.type
_entity.pdbx_description
1 polymer ?
#
loop_
_entity_poly.entity_id
_entity_poly.type
_entity_poly.pdbx_seq_one_letter_code
_entity_poly.pdbx_strand_id
1 'polypeptide(L)'
;MKRRTRIYYTPEQKAIIWDRYKQGDSLHDIARMFDRYHSSIMPTIHQTGGYRPPIRKRHRLALSLDEREEISRGLVEKRSIRDIADKLSRAPSTISREIKRHGGAKQYRAAKADTAAWESALRPKPCKLIESPTLCKIIAEKMHQDWSPEQIAGWLKRCYPDNQEMHVSHETIYKTLFIQTRGALKKELQQCLRSGRVVRRSRTSSLKGKGLGSIPDAIPISERPPEAAERAIPGHWEGDLIQGSKNSYIVTLVERHSRFVMLAKIRDNKTITVISALIKQARELPVELYKTLTWDRGAEMTSHTRFTVATDIQVYFCDPQSPWQRGSNENTNRLLRQYFPKGTDLSVHSQQRLNSVARQLNERPRKTLDYESPAERFNQCVASIG
;
A
#
# COMPACT_ATOMS: atom_id res chain seq x y z
N MET A 1 -24.41 -6.63 38.24
CA MET A 1 -24.25 -6.82 36.80
C MET A 1 -23.58 -8.17 36.51
N LYS A 2 -24.22 -9.08 35.76
CA LYS A 2 -23.57 -10.33 35.33
C LYS A 2 -22.39 -9.99 34.39
N ARG A 3 -21.17 -10.40 34.76
CA ARG A 3 -19.99 -10.28 33.89
C ARG A 3 -20.26 -11.06 32.61
N ARG A 4 -20.15 -10.38 31.42
CA ARG A 4 -20.24 -11.05 30.11
C ARG A 4 -19.11 -12.05 29.99
N THR A 5 -19.44 -13.29 29.62
CA THR A 5 -18.45 -14.36 29.38
C THR A 5 -17.48 -13.93 28.26
N ARG A 6 -16.20 -14.03 28.55
CA ARG A 6 -15.15 -13.68 27.57
C ARG A 6 -15.17 -14.69 26.42
N ILE A 7 -15.30 -14.21 25.19
CA ILE A 7 -15.37 -15.07 23.99
C ILE A 7 -13.95 -15.41 23.56
N TYR A 8 -13.64 -16.67 23.51
CA TYR A 8 -12.37 -17.19 22.99
C TYR A 8 -12.61 -17.93 21.69
N TYR A 9 -11.82 -17.63 20.65
CA TYR A 9 -11.80 -18.36 19.39
C TYR A 9 -10.73 -19.45 19.45
N THR A 10 -11.07 -20.64 18.97
CA THR A 10 -10.10 -21.74 18.81
C THR A 10 -9.05 -21.39 17.73
N PRO A 11 -7.90 -22.10 17.67
CA PRO A 11 -6.92 -21.90 16.60
C PRO A 11 -7.52 -22.05 15.19
N GLU A 12 -8.42 -23.03 15.01
CA GLU A 12 -9.10 -23.32 13.74
C GLU A 12 -10.07 -22.16 13.38
N GLN A 13 -10.86 -21.70 14.34
CA GLN A 13 -11.73 -20.54 14.15
C GLN A 13 -10.93 -19.27 13.80
N LYS A 14 -9.80 -19.05 14.47
CA LYS A 14 -8.90 -17.94 14.13
C LYS A 14 -8.33 -18.09 12.71
N ALA A 15 -8.01 -19.29 12.26
CA ALA A 15 -7.56 -19.55 10.91
C ALA A 15 -8.63 -19.14 9.87
N ILE A 16 -9.90 -19.55 10.09
CA ILE A 16 -11.04 -19.17 9.24
C ILE A 16 -11.22 -17.65 9.22
N ILE A 17 -11.18 -16.99 10.39
CA ILE A 17 -11.27 -15.52 10.49
C ILE A 17 -10.21 -14.86 9.60
N TRP A 18 -8.96 -15.35 9.65
CA TRP A 18 -7.86 -14.80 8.87
C TRP A 18 -8.00 -15.06 7.38
N ASP A 19 -8.46 -16.24 6.97
CA ASP A 19 -8.64 -16.58 5.56
C ASP A 19 -9.74 -15.73 4.92
N ARG A 20 -10.87 -15.57 5.60
CA ARG A 20 -11.97 -14.70 5.15
C ARG A 20 -11.59 -13.22 5.12
N TYR A 21 -10.91 -12.75 6.16
CA TYR A 21 -10.41 -11.38 6.18
C TYR A 21 -9.43 -11.08 5.03
N LYS A 22 -8.57 -12.05 4.70
CA LYS A 22 -7.64 -11.96 3.56
C LYS A 22 -8.37 -11.94 2.21
N GLN A 23 -9.49 -12.67 2.08
CA GLN A 23 -10.36 -12.68 0.90
C GLN A 23 -11.10 -11.34 0.71
N GLY A 24 -11.18 -10.52 1.76
CA GLY A 24 -11.80 -9.20 1.72
C GLY A 24 -13.20 -9.13 2.34
N ASP A 25 -13.66 -10.20 2.97
CA ASP A 25 -14.95 -10.24 3.67
C ASP A 25 -15.02 -9.17 4.76
N SER A 26 -16.20 -8.62 4.97
CA SER A 26 -16.40 -7.64 6.03
C SER A 26 -16.35 -8.31 7.41
N LEU A 27 -15.99 -7.54 8.45
CA LEU A 27 -16.01 -8.07 9.83
C LEU A 27 -17.41 -8.53 10.27
N HIS A 28 -18.47 -7.97 9.68
CA HIS A 28 -19.85 -8.38 9.94
C HIS A 28 -20.14 -9.75 9.32
N ASP A 29 -19.71 -9.98 8.07
CA ASP A 29 -19.93 -11.26 7.38
C ASP A 29 -19.14 -12.37 8.07
N ILE A 30 -17.88 -12.11 8.44
CA ILE A 30 -17.07 -13.06 9.21
C ILE A 30 -17.73 -13.37 10.56
N ALA A 31 -18.28 -12.36 11.25
CA ALA A 31 -18.90 -12.56 12.56
C ALA A 31 -20.21 -13.39 12.47
N ARG A 32 -21.01 -13.20 11.41
CA ARG A 32 -22.21 -14.01 11.14
C ARG A 32 -21.91 -15.50 11.03
N MET A 33 -20.76 -15.87 10.44
CA MET A 33 -20.36 -17.28 10.32
C MET A 33 -20.20 -17.98 11.69
N PHE A 34 -19.95 -17.20 12.73
CA PHE A 34 -19.76 -17.70 14.09
C PHE A 34 -20.95 -17.36 15.01
N ASP A 35 -22.04 -16.83 14.45
CA ASP A 35 -23.20 -16.29 15.20
C ASP A 35 -22.75 -15.33 16.30
N ARG A 36 -21.89 -14.35 15.93
CA ARG A 36 -21.27 -13.40 16.88
C ARG A 36 -21.35 -11.96 16.36
N TYR A 37 -21.14 -11.02 17.25
CA TYR A 37 -20.98 -9.62 16.87
C TYR A 37 -19.59 -9.35 16.29
N HIS A 38 -19.50 -8.44 15.32
CA HIS A 38 -18.23 -8.04 14.69
C HIS A 38 -17.19 -7.54 15.70
N SER A 39 -17.62 -6.95 16.82
CA SER A 39 -16.75 -6.51 17.91
C SER A 39 -15.96 -7.64 18.56
N SER A 40 -16.38 -8.91 18.44
CA SER A 40 -15.63 -10.07 18.94
C SER A 40 -14.49 -10.48 18.02
N ILE A 41 -14.61 -10.22 16.70
CA ILE A 41 -13.59 -10.50 15.70
C ILE A 41 -12.49 -9.42 15.71
N MET A 42 -12.90 -8.16 15.91
CA MET A 42 -12.02 -6.99 15.84
C MET A 42 -10.73 -7.12 16.68
N PRO A 43 -10.74 -7.58 17.96
CA PRO A 43 -9.53 -7.73 18.74
C PRO A 43 -8.52 -8.70 18.11
N THR A 44 -8.98 -9.80 17.49
CA THR A 44 -8.12 -10.79 16.84
C THR A 44 -7.37 -10.15 15.66
N ILE A 45 -8.05 -9.31 14.89
CA ILE A 45 -7.45 -8.61 13.75
C ILE A 45 -6.55 -7.45 14.20
N HIS A 46 -7.02 -6.63 15.15
CA HIS A 46 -6.29 -5.44 15.65
C HIS A 46 -4.98 -5.81 16.35
N GLN A 47 -4.97 -6.89 17.13
CA GLN A 47 -3.80 -7.34 17.90
C GLN A 47 -2.54 -7.55 17.02
N THR A 48 -2.74 -7.87 15.75
CA THR A 48 -1.68 -8.11 14.79
C THR A 48 -1.65 -7.07 13.65
N GLY A 49 -2.37 -5.95 13.78
CA GLY A 49 -2.41 -4.89 12.79
C GLY A 49 -2.98 -5.32 11.42
N GLY A 50 -3.83 -6.35 11.39
CA GLY A 50 -4.38 -6.92 10.15
C GLY A 50 -3.45 -7.91 9.45
N TYR A 51 -2.35 -8.33 10.08
CA TYR A 51 -1.46 -9.37 9.56
C TYR A 51 -1.77 -10.71 10.20
N ARG A 52 -1.94 -11.74 9.37
CA ARG A 52 -2.06 -13.12 9.86
C ARG A 52 -0.76 -13.51 10.58
N PRO A 53 -0.80 -13.94 11.85
CA PRO A 53 0.36 -14.51 12.50
C PRO A 53 0.88 -15.72 11.70
N PRO A 54 2.20 -15.87 11.51
CA PRO A 54 2.73 -17.04 10.83
C PRO A 54 2.40 -18.30 11.62
N ILE A 55 1.97 -19.36 10.92
CA ILE A 55 1.78 -20.68 11.52
C ILE A 55 3.16 -21.18 11.96
N ARG A 56 3.30 -21.42 13.25
CA ARG A 56 4.54 -21.93 13.80
C ARG A 56 4.70 -23.41 13.41
N LYS A 57 5.81 -23.72 12.78
CA LYS A 57 6.17 -25.11 12.43
C LYS A 57 7.30 -25.58 13.35
N ARG A 58 7.20 -26.81 13.80
CA ARG A 58 8.27 -27.46 14.54
C ARG A 58 9.46 -27.70 13.62
N HIS A 59 10.67 -27.51 14.13
CA HIS A 59 11.88 -27.86 13.37
C HIS A 59 11.93 -29.38 13.16
N ARG A 60 12.37 -29.84 11.98
CA ARG A 60 12.37 -31.25 11.59
C ARG A 60 13.10 -32.17 12.61
N LEU A 61 14.14 -31.64 13.24
CA LEU A 61 14.93 -32.39 14.24
C LEU A 61 14.40 -32.25 15.68
N ALA A 62 13.38 -31.44 15.92
CA ALA A 62 12.77 -31.29 17.25
C ALA A 62 11.86 -32.48 17.56
N LEU A 63 11.87 -32.92 18.79
CA LEU A 63 10.99 -34.03 19.25
C LEU A 63 9.51 -33.59 19.10
N SER A 64 8.68 -34.50 18.60
CA SER A 64 7.23 -34.34 18.52
C SER A 64 6.59 -34.59 19.90
N LEU A 65 5.29 -34.29 20.02
CA LEU A 65 4.53 -34.63 21.22
C LEU A 65 4.47 -36.15 21.40
N ASP A 66 4.24 -36.91 20.30
CA ASP A 66 4.17 -38.37 20.32
C ASP A 66 5.49 -38.97 20.79
N GLU A 67 6.63 -38.47 20.28
CA GLU A 67 7.94 -38.91 20.75
C GLU A 67 8.16 -38.65 22.26
N ARG A 68 7.68 -37.47 22.74
CA ARG A 68 7.71 -37.11 24.17
C ARG A 68 6.82 -38.02 25.02
N GLU A 69 5.67 -38.43 24.50
CA GLU A 69 4.80 -39.40 25.19
C GLU A 69 5.47 -40.76 25.29
N GLU A 70 6.15 -41.24 24.24
CA GLU A 70 6.92 -42.49 24.30
C GLU A 70 8.08 -42.39 25.30
N ILE A 71 8.76 -41.25 25.38
CA ILE A 71 9.78 -41.02 26.43
C ILE A 71 9.11 -41.10 27.82
N SER A 72 7.96 -40.48 28.01
CA SER A 72 7.25 -40.51 29.30
C SER A 72 6.83 -41.93 29.70
N ARG A 73 6.31 -42.74 28.74
CA ARG A 73 5.95 -44.14 28.94
C ARG A 73 7.18 -45.00 29.27
N GLY A 74 8.25 -44.87 28.48
CA GLY A 74 9.50 -45.63 28.71
C GLY A 74 10.11 -45.35 30.10
N LEU A 75 10.02 -44.10 30.57
CA LEU A 75 10.49 -43.74 31.92
C LEU A 75 9.63 -44.36 33.02
N VAL A 76 8.32 -44.48 32.85
CA VAL A 76 7.41 -45.17 33.80
C VAL A 76 7.71 -46.66 33.81
N GLU A 77 7.98 -47.26 32.65
CA GLU A 77 8.37 -48.66 32.49
C GLU A 77 9.81 -48.94 32.93
N LYS A 78 10.55 -47.95 33.45
CA LYS A 78 11.97 -48.06 33.88
C LYS A 78 12.92 -48.52 32.76
N ARG A 79 12.58 -48.25 31.49
CA ARG A 79 13.49 -48.57 30.37
C ARG A 79 14.73 -47.69 30.41
N SER A 80 15.83 -48.19 29.85
CA SER A 80 17.04 -47.40 29.72
C SER A 80 16.90 -46.28 28.69
N ILE A 81 17.69 -45.23 28.84
CA ILE A 81 17.71 -44.12 27.85
C ILE A 81 18.07 -44.63 26.46
N ARG A 82 18.91 -45.69 26.36
CA ARG A 82 19.29 -46.29 25.08
C ARG A 82 18.10 -46.98 24.43
N ASP A 83 17.35 -47.81 25.17
CA ASP A 83 16.17 -48.51 24.64
C ASP A 83 15.08 -47.52 24.17
N ILE A 84 14.88 -46.44 24.92
CA ILE A 84 13.93 -45.37 24.50
C ILE A 84 14.43 -44.70 23.23
N ALA A 85 15.71 -44.39 23.12
CA ALA A 85 16.31 -43.75 21.98
C ALA A 85 16.26 -44.64 20.72
N ASP A 86 16.55 -45.90 20.85
CA ASP A 86 16.49 -46.88 19.76
C ASP A 86 15.05 -47.03 19.24
N LYS A 87 14.06 -47.15 20.15
CA LYS A 87 12.64 -47.18 19.78
C LYS A 87 12.20 -45.95 18.97
N LEU A 88 12.72 -44.77 19.31
CA LEU A 88 12.40 -43.50 18.64
C LEU A 88 13.31 -43.18 17.43
N SER A 89 14.28 -44.05 17.15
CA SER A 89 15.31 -43.76 16.12
C SER A 89 15.99 -42.40 16.32
N ARG A 90 16.30 -42.08 17.60
CA ARG A 90 16.95 -40.84 18.00
C ARG A 90 18.26 -41.13 18.75
N ALA A 91 19.18 -40.17 18.72
CA ALA A 91 20.41 -40.31 19.49
C ALA A 91 20.12 -40.36 21.02
N PRO A 92 20.74 -41.25 21.79
CA PRO A 92 20.60 -41.33 23.25
C PRO A 92 20.88 -39.98 23.95
N SER A 93 21.80 -39.19 23.42
CA SER A 93 22.11 -37.85 23.91
C SER A 93 20.94 -36.86 23.76
N THR A 94 20.10 -37.04 22.74
CA THR A 94 18.89 -36.21 22.54
C THR A 94 17.88 -36.51 23.64
N ILE A 95 17.62 -37.78 23.90
CA ILE A 95 16.68 -38.21 24.95
C ILE A 95 17.17 -37.79 26.33
N SER A 96 18.46 -38.02 26.62
CA SER A 96 19.07 -37.63 27.89
C SER A 96 18.96 -36.12 28.15
N ARG A 97 19.26 -35.29 27.15
CA ARG A 97 19.15 -33.82 27.26
C ARG A 97 17.70 -33.39 27.44
N GLU A 98 16.74 -34.01 26.73
CA GLU A 98 15.32 -33.72 26.86
C GLU A 98 14.82 -33.99 28.28
N ILE A 99 15.12 -35.17 28.83
CA ILE A 99 14.75 -35.58 30.18
C ILE A 99 15.39 -34.61 31.21
N LYS A 100 16.69 -34.35 31.08
CA LYS A 100 17.42 -33.45 32.00
C LYS A 100 16.85 -32.04 31.99
N ARG A 101 16.51 -31.51 30.82
CA ARG A 101 15.98 -30.16 30.65
C ARG A 101 14.61 -29.97 31.32
N HIS A 102 13.85 -31.07 31.45
CA HIS A 102 12.48 -31.02 31.97
C HIS A 102 12.33 -31.70 33.34
N GLY A 103 13.34 -31.58 34.20
CA GLY A 103 13.28 -31.97 35.61
C GLY A 103 13.70 -33.40 35.94
N GLY A 104 14.31 -34.12 34.97
CA GLY A 104 14.78 -35.48 35.16
C GLY A 104 13.66 -36.54 35.07
N ALA A 105 14.02 -37.82 35.14
CA ALA A 105 13.11 -38.93 34.90
C ALA A 105 11.86 -38.94 35.79
N LYS A 106 12.00 -38.53 37.06
CA LYS A 106 10.86 -38.54 38.01
C LYS A 106 9.82 -37.47 37.73
N GLN A 107 10.24 -36.31 37.21
CA GLN A 107 9.37 -35.14 37.00
C GLN A 107 8.95 -34.95 35.53
N TYR A 108 9.53 -35.70 34.61
CA TYR A 108 9.27 -35.55 33.18
C TYR A 108 7.78 -35.80 32.87
N ARG A 109 7.17 -34.88 32.11
CA ARG A 109 5.81 -35.00 31.58
C ARG A 109 5.80 -34.49 30.16
N ALA A 110 5.37 -35.33 29.21
CA ALA A 110 5.35 -35.05 27.78
C ALA A 110 4.69 -33.70 27.41
N ALA A 111 3.49 -33.47 27.91
CA ALA A 111 2.75 -32.24 27.65
C ALA A 111 3.47 -30.99 28.16
N LYS A 112 4.04 -31.03 29.38
CA LYS A 112 4.81 -29.89 29.94
C LYS A 112 6.11 -29.66 29.14
N ALA A 113 6.80 -30.70 28.77
CA ALA A 113 8.01 -30.63 27.96
C ALA A 113 7.72 -30.09 26.57
N ASP A 114 6.60 -30.47 25.97
CA ASP A 114 6.18 -29.97 24.68
C ASP A 114 5.83 -28.44 24.73
N THR A 115 5.06 -28.02 25.72
CA THR A 115 4.74 -26.62 25.94
C THR A 115 6.01 -25.77 26.14
N ALA A 116 6.91 -26.23 27.03
CA ALA A 116 8.19 -25.55 27.28
C ALA A 116 9.09 -25.48 26.04
N ALA A 117 9.07 -26.51 25.19
CA ALA A 117 9.82 -26.52 23.92
C ALA A 117 9.25 -25.49 22.93
N TRP A 118 7.92 -25.35 22.85
CA TRP A 118 7.28 -24.30 22.06
C TRP A 118 7.58 -22.89 22.55
N GLU A 119 7.61 -22.68 23.86
CA GLU A 119 7.96 -21.41 24.49
C GLU A 119 9.43 -21.05 24.26
N SER A 120 10.33 -22.01 24.49
CA SER A 120 11.78 -21.85 24.28
C SER A 120 12.15 -21.61 22.80
N ALA A 121 11.33 -22.09 21.87
CA ALA A 121 11.49 -21.84 20.45
C ALA A 121 11.02 -20.42 20.03
N LEU A 122 10.42 -19.65 20.94
CA LEU A 122 10.12 -18.24 20.75
C LEU A 122 11.42 -17.42 20.75
N ARG A 123 11.96 -17.19 19.55
CA ARG A 123 13.07 -16.25 19.35
C ARG A 123 12.52 -14.98 18.75
N PRO A 124 12.26 -13.92 19.54
CA PRO A 124 11.87 -12.65 18.99
C PRO A 124 13.01 -12.15 18.09
N LYS A 125 12.73 -12.00 16.79
CA LYS A 125 13.68 -11.34 15.90
C LYS A 125 13.69 -9.86 16.25
N PRO A 126 14.85 -9.25 16.48
CA PRO A 126 14.95 -7.82 16.69
C PRO A 126 14.36 -7.07 15.48
N CYS A 127 13.72 -5.96 15.73
CA CYS A 127 13.14 -5.15 14.66
C CYS A 127 14.23 -4.28 14.05
N LYS A 128 14.53 -4.45 12.78
CA LYS A 128 15.54 -3.68 12.05
C LYS A 128 15.43 -2.17 12.28
N LEU A 129 14.20 -1.64 12.40
CA LEU A 129 13.98 -0.21 12.64
C LEU A 129 14.30 0.23 14.08
N ILE A 130 14.33 -0.70 15.04
CA ILE A 130 14.81 -0.41 16.41
C ILE A 130 16.34 -0.38 16.43
N GLU A 131 16.97 -1.29 15.67
CA GLU A 131 18.42 -1.41 15.61
C GLU A 131 19.10 -0.30 14.79
N SER A 132 18.34 0.33 13.85
CA SER A 132 18.85 1.40 12.99
C SER A 132 18.06 2.71 13.18
N PRO A 133 18.45 3.57 14.14
CA PRO A 133 17.80 4.87 14.37
C PRO A 133 17.84 5.79 13.15
N THR A 134 18.94 5.77 12.39
CA THR A 134 19.10 6.56 11.16
C THR A 134 18.06 6.18 10.11
N LEU A 135 17.91 4.87 9.85
CA LEU A 135 16.90 4.37 8.92
C LEU A 135 15.49 4.71 9.39
N CYS A 136 15.23 4.59 10.71
CA CYS A 136 13.94 4.95 11.30
C CYS A 136 13.61 6.43 11.09
N LYS A 137 14.60 7.33 11.29
CA LYS A 137 14.44 8.78 11.09
C LYS A 137 14.12 9.11 9.64
N ILE A 138 14.86 8.56 8.68
CA ILE A 138 14.62 8.78 7.26
C ILE A 138 13.20 8.31 6.87
N ILE A 139 12.78 7.13 7.34
CA ILE A 139 11.43 6.62 7.07
C ILE A 139 10.37 7.58 7.65
N ALA A 140 10.55 8.06 8.88
CA ALA A 140 9.62 8.99 9.51
C ALA A 140 9.51 10.30 8.72
N GLU A 141 10.63 10.89 8.30
CA GLU A 141 10.68 12.11 7.49
C GLU A 141 9.95 11.93 6.16
N LYS A 142 10.20 10.83 5.45
CA LYS A 142 9.52 10.55 4.17
C LYS A 142 8.02 10.25 4.36
N MET A 143 7.62 9.65 5.48
CA MET A 143 6.21 9.48 5.80
C MET A 143 5.51 10.81 6.10
N HIS A 144 6.16 11.75 6.78
CA HIS A 144 5.64 13.11 6.96
C HIS A 144 5.48 13.88 5.63
N GLN A 145 6.24 13.52 4.60
CA GLN A 145 6.07 13.99 3.22
C GLN A 145 4.98 13.21 2.46
N ASP A 146 4.17 12.43 3.17
CA ASP A 146 3.09 11.59 2.64
C ASP A 146 3.54 10.46 1.69
N TRP A 147 4.79 10.03 1.74
CA TRP A 147 5.25 8.89 0.96
C TRP A 147 4.69 7.59 1.54
N SER A 148 4.30 6.68 0.66
CA SER A 148 3.86 5.36 1.11
C SER A 148 5.05 4.48 1.50
N PRO A 149 4.87 3.49 2.39
CA PRO A 149 5.91 2.52 2.72
C PRO A 149 6.52 1.81 1.51
N GLU A 150 5.76 1.58 0.44
CA GLU A 150 6.27 0.98 -0.80
C GLU A 150 7.21 1.96 -1.55
N GLN A 151 6.83 3.24 -1.62
CA GLN A 151 7.67 4.28 -2.21
C GLN A 151 8.99 4.43 -1.46
N ILE A 152 8.93 4.49 -0.12
CA ILE A 152 10.12 4.61 0.73
C ILE A 152 11.05 3.39 0.55
N ALA A 153 10.50 2.19 0.60
CA ALA A 153 11.29 0.96 0.46
C ALA A 153 11.99 0.85 -0.91
N GLY A 154 11.29 1.24 -1.98
CA GLY A 154 11.88 1.24 -3.33
C GLY A 154 12.92 2.33 -3.52
N TRP A 155 12.64 3.54 -3.04
CA TRP A 155 13.57 4.66 -3.09
C TRP A 155 14.86 4.38 -2.29
N LEU A 156 14.76 3.79 -1.10
CA LEU A 156 15.94 3.41 -0.30
C LEU A 156 16.84 2.42 -1.06
N LYS A 157 16.26 1.44 -1.75
CA LYS A 157 17.05 0.51 -2.57
C LYS A 157 17.75 1.20 -3.74
N ARG A 158 17.11 2.20 -4.34
CA ARG A 158 17.67 2.96 -5.46
C ARG A 158 18.81 3.89 -5.00
N CYS A 159 18.60 4.60 -3.87
CA CYS A 159 19.57 5.57 -3.36
C CYS A 159 20.77 4.93 -2.64
N TYR A 160 20.59 3.74 -2.10
CA TYR A 160 21.61 3.01 -1.32
C TYR A 160 21.80 1.59 -1.85
N PRO A 161 22.16 1.38 -3.14
CA PRO A 161 22.20 0.04 -3.75
C PRO A 161 23.13 -0.92 -3.01
N ASP A 162 24.28 -0.47 -2.57
CA ASP A 162 25.32 -1.28 -1.93
C ASP A 162 25.20 -1.35 -0.40
N ASN A 163 24.31 -0.57 0.21
CA ASN A 163 24.14 -0.54 1.66
C ASN A 163 22.90 -1.32 2.11
N GLN A 164 23.08 -2.61 2.40
CA GLN A 164 22.02 -3.52 2.87
C GLN A 164 21.37 -3.09 4.19
N GLU A 165 22.05 -2.31 5.01
CA GLU A 165 21.50 -1.81 6.27
C GLU A 165 20.39 -0.78 6.01
N MET A 166 20.47 -0.05 4.92
CA MET A 166 19.43 0.90 4.49
C MET A 166 18.25 0.24 3.77
N HIS A 167 18.34 -1.03 3.42
CA HIS A 167 17.25 -1.73 2.75
C HIS A 167 16.21 -2.23 3.75
N VAL A 168 14.95 -1.89 3.52
CA VAL A 168 13.82 -2.34 4.32
C VAL A 168 12.64 -2.70 3.40
N SER A 169 11.89 -3.75 3.75
CA SER A 169 10.66 -4.06 3.03
C SER A 169 9.52 -3.14 3.46
N HIS A 170 8.62 -2.80 2.54
CA HIS A 170 7.41 -2.05 2.88
C HIS A 170 6.55 -2.77 3.93
N GLU A 171 6.56 -4.10 3.93
CA GLU A 171 5.87 -4.91 4.94
C GLU A 171 6.47 -4.71 6.36
N THR A 172 7.79 -4.54 6.46
CA THR A 172 8.44 -4.24 7.74
C THR A 172 8.01 -2.87 8.26
N ILE A 173 7.92 -1.87 7.38
CA ILE A 173 7.44 -0.53 7.74
C ILE A 173 5.99 -0.61 8.20
N TYR A 174 5.08 -1.26 7.44
CA TYR A 174 3.69 -1.46 7.85
C TYR A 174 3.56 -2.19 9.17
N LYS A 175 4.30 -3.29 9.37
CA LYS A 175 4.29 -4.03 10.64
C LYS A 175 4.70 -3.16 11.82
N THR A 176 5.71 -2.32 11.64
CA THR A 176 6.18 -1.43 12.70
C THR A 176 5.17 -0.34 13.02
N LEU A 177 4.42 0.15 12.02
CA LEU A 177 3.35 1.14 12.21
C LEU A 177 2.12 0.55 12.90
N PHE A 178 1.69 -0.66 12.51
CA PHE A 178 0.46 -1.26 13.01
C PHE A 178 0.65 -2.07 14.29
N ILE A 179 1.85 -2.62 14.52
CA ILE A 179 2.19 -3.37 15.73
C ILE A 179 3.00 -2.45 16.65
N GLN A 180 2.31 -1.56 17.34
CA GLN A 180 2.88 -0.49 18.19
C GLN A 180 3.75 -0.98 19.35
N THR A 181 3.72 -2.27 19.69
CA THR A 181 4.55 -2.86 20.74
C THR A 181 6.05 -2.70 20.52
N ARG A 182 6.47 -2.33 19.31
CA ARG A 182 7.89 -2.15 18.96
C ARG A 182 8.39 -0.71 19.10
N GLY A 183 7.51 0.28 19.19
CA GLY A 183 7.85 1.68 19.51
C GLY A 183 8.81 2.43 18.56
N ALA A 184 9.32 1.78 17.49
CA ALA A 184 10.33 2.37 16.61
C ALA A 184 9.78 3.53 15.75
N LEU A 185 8.50 3.45 15.35
CA LEU A 185 7.82 4.52 14.62
C LEU A 185 6.65 5.05 15.44
N LYS A 186 6.50 6.37 15.48
CA LYS A 186 5.42 7.02 16.23
C LYS A 186 4.05 6.68 15.63
N LYS A 187 3.04 6.51 16.49
CA LYS A 187 1.65 6.21 16.11
C LYS A 187 1.06 7.27 15.17
N GLU A 188 1.44 8.51 15.32
CA GLU A 188 1.02 9.65 14.50
C GLU A 188 1.32 9.43 13.00
N LEU A 189 2.40 8.72 12.67
CA LEU A 189 2.75 8.41 11.28
C LEU A 189 1.72 7.53 10.56
N GLN A 190 0.82 6.87 11.29
CA GLN A 190 -0.31 6.15 10.67
C GLN A 190 -1.25 7.09 9.93
N GLN A 191 -1.37 8.34 10.37
CA GLN A 191 -2.22 9.36 9.74
C GLN A 191 -1.65 9.79 8.38
N CYS A 192 -0.33 9.69 8.19
CA CYS A 192 0.34 9.96 6.91
C CYS A 192 0.04 8.91 5.84
N LEU A 193 -0.52 7.75 6.21
CA LEU A 193 -0.95 6.75 5.24
C LEU A 193 -2.20 7.23 4.51
N ARG A 194 -2.20 7.16 3.17
CA ARG A 194 -3.30 7.60 2.30
C ARG A 194 -4.69 7.10 2.72
N SER A 195 -4.79 5.95 3.35
CA SER A 195 -6.07 5.40 3.82
C SER A 195 -6.45 5.81 5.24
N GLY A 196 -5.52 6.35 6.04
CA GLY A 196 -5.72 6.72 7.45
C GLY A 196 -6.21 5.57 8.35
N ARG A 197 -6.13 4.32 7.89
CA ARG A 197 -6.74 3.18 8.57
C ARG A 197 -5.81 2.62 9.64
N VAL A 198 -6.39 2.18 10.74
CA VAL A 198 -5.68 1.53 11.84
C VAL A 198 -5.30 0.07 11.51
N VAL A 199 -5.94 -0.53 10.49
CA VAL A 199 -5.72 -1.91 10.06
C VAL A 199 -5.67 -2.01 8.55
N ARG A 200 -4.77 -2.84 8.02
CA ARG A 200 -4.63 -3.11 6.58
C ARG A 200 -5.83 -3.91 6.06
N ARG A 201 -6.34 -3.54 4.87
CA ARG A 201 -7.38 -4.30 4.13
C ARG A 201 -6.82 -4.95 2.87
N SER A 202 -7.50 -6.01 2.40
CA SER A 202 -7.22 -6.65 1.11
C SER A 202 -7.48 -5.71 -0.08
N ARG A 203 -6.81 -5.94 -1.23
CA ARG A 203 -6.90 -5.13 -2.45
C ARG A 203 -8.16 -5.38 -3.29
N THR A 204 -8.94 -6.40 -2.99
CA THR A 204 -10.06 -6.88 -3.82
C THR A 204 -11.39 -6.23 -3.48
N SER A 205 -11.58 -4.94 -3.80
CA SER A 205 -12.92 -4.35 -3.87
C SER A 205 -13.01 -3.33 -4.99
N SER A 206 -13.89 -3.54 -5.98
CA SER A 206 -14.11 -2.67 -7.12
C SER A 206 -15.46 -1.95 -7.07
N LEU A 207 -15.53 -0.73 -7.60
CA LEU A 207 -16.77 0.06 -7.78
C LEU A 207 -16.92 0.46 -9.25
N LYS A 208 -18.15 0.35 -9.78
CA LYS A 208 -18.54 0.68 -11.16
C LYS A 208 -19.00 2.16 -11.29
N GLY A 209 -18.74 2.81 -12.43
CA GLY A 209 -19.14 4.17 -12.76
C GLY A 209 -19.92 4.29 -14.09
N LYS A 210 -20.65 5.40 -14.27
CA LYS A 210 -21.56 5.69 -15.40
C LYS A 210 -20.94 6.70 -16.39
N GLY A 211 -21.31 6.63 -17.68
CA GLY A 211 -20.77 7.43 -18.78
C GLY A 211 -21.67 8.62 -19.24
N LEU A 212 -21.11 9.52 -20.08
CA LEU A 212 -21.74 10.75 -20.59
C LEU A 212 -21.13 11.24 -21.91
N GLY A 213 -21.96 11.82 -22.79
CA GLY A 213 -21.76 12.97 -23.67
C GLY A 213 -21.09 12.81 -25.06
N SER A 214 -21.65 13.54 -26.08
CA SER A 214 -21.04 13.74 -27.42
C SER A 214 -20.52 15.18 -27.55
N ILE A 215 -19.32 15.38 -28.11
CA ILE A 215 -18.68 16.68 -28.39
C ILE A 215 -18.59 16.84 -29.90
N PRO A 216 -19.00 18.00 -30.50
CA PRO A 216 -18.80 18.29 -31.91
C PRO A 216 -17.32 18.35 -32.27
N ASP A 217 -16.93 17.89 -33.46
CA ASP A 217 -15.58 17.93 -34.04
C ASP A 217 -14.49 17.29 -33.16
N ALA A 218 -14.86 16.37 -32.27
CA ALA A 218 -13.94 15.68 -31.40
C ALA A 218 -13.09 14.66 -32.16
N ILE A 219 -11.78 14.85 -32.18
CA ILE A 219 -10.83 13.89 -32.74
C ILE A 219 -10.73 12.69 -31.79
N PRO A 220 -11.06 11.48 -32.25
CA PRO A 220 -11.03 10.29 -31.41
C PRO A 220 -9.60 9.91 -31.03
N ILE A 221 -9.46 9.27 -29.88
CA ILE A 221 -8.15 8.84 -29.34
C ILE A 221 -7.44 7.86 -30.27
N SER A 222 -8.16 7.17 -31.17
CA SER A 222 -7.60 6.27 -32.18
C SER A 222 -6.70 7.00 -33.19
N GLU A 223 -6.91 8.30 -33.42
CA GLU A 223 -6.13 9.13 -34.31
C GLU A 223 -4.88 9.76 -33.62
N ARG A 224 -4.74 9.53 -32.31
CA ARG A 224 -3.59 10.01 -31.56
C ARG A 224 -2.31 9.32 -32.04
N PRO A 225 -1.16 10.02 -32.14
CA PRO A 225 0.11 9.43 -32.56
C PRO A 225 0.46 8.18 -31.74
N PRO A 226 0.99 7.10 -32.37
CA PRO A 226 1.34 5.85 -31.67
C PRO A 226 2.34 6.06 -30.53
N GLU A 227 3.30 6.96 -30.70
CA GLU A 227 4.30 7.35 -29.70
C GLU A 227 3.67 7.86 -28.39
N ALA A 228 2.50 8.49 -28.46
CA ALA A 228 1.73 8.88 -27.29
C ALA A 228 1.11 7.67 -26.55
N ALA A 229 0.84 6.57 -27.25
CA ALA A 229 0.32 5.35 -26.63
C ALA A 229 1.39 4.62 -25.83
N GLU A 230 2.60 4.50 -26.35
CA GLU A 230 3.73 3.78 -25.75
C GLU A 230 4.33 4.47 -24.53
N ARG A 231 4.01 5.77 -24.30
CA ARG A 231 4.56 6.57 -23.21
C ARG A 231 6.08 6.66 -23.19
N ALA A 232 6.72 6.40 -24.31
CA ALA A 232 8.17 6.45 -24.46
C ALA A 232 8.68 7.89 -24.64
N ILE A 233 7.87 8.72 -25.34
CA ILE A 233 8.23 10.09 -25.69
C ILE A 233 7.51 11.08 -24.76
N PRO A 234 8.22 12.08 -24.21
CA PRO A 234 7.60 13.14 -23.39
C PRO A 234 6.78 14.11 -24.24
N GLY A 235 5.90 14.84 -23.58
CA GLY A 235 5.08 15.90 -24.19
C GLY A 235 3.62 15.50 -24.44
N HIS A 236 3.20 14.31 -24.07
CA HIS A 236 1.82 13.85 -24.20
C HIS A 236 1.09 13.91 -22.84
N TRP A 237 0.08 14.77 -22.75
CA TRP A 237 -0.63 15.05 -21.50
C TRP A 237 -2.01 14.40 -21.46
N GLU A 238 -2.43 14.03 -20.27
CA GLU A 238 -3.81 13.67 -19.92
C GLU A 238 -4.38 14.73 -19.00
N GLY A 239 -5.57 15.25 -19.33
CA GLY A 239 -6.24 16.26 -18.53
C GLY A 239 -7.58 15.78 -17.97
N ASP A 240 -8.01 16.36 -16.83
CA ASP A 240 -9.28 16.06 -16.16
C ASP A 240 -9.67 17.17 -15.19
N LEU A 241 -10.91 17.14 -14.70
CA LEU A 241 -11.38 17.98 -13.61
C LEU A 241 -11.58 17.18 -12.33
N ILE A 242 -11.00 17.65 -11.23
CA ILE A 242 -11.39 17.18 -9.91
C ILE A 242 -12.54 18.05 -9.40
N GLN A 243 -13.71 17.44 -9.23
CA GLN A 243 -14.91 18.10 -8.69
C GLN A 243 -14.94 18.00 -7.16
N GLY A 244 -15.23 19.13 -6.51
CA GLY A 244 -15.55 19.26 -5.09
C GLY A 244 -17.04 19.51 -4.83
N SER A 245 -17.37 19.95 -3.61
CA SER A 245 -18.70 20.49 -3.28
C SER A 245 -18.83 21.93 -3.79
N LYS A 246 -20.04 22.49 -3.72
CA LYS A 246 -20.35 23.87 -4.12
C LYS A 246 -19.87 24.23 -5.53
N ASN A 247 -19.96 23.30 -6.48
CA ASN A 247 -19.52 23.49 -7.87
C ASN A 247 -18.08 24.01 -7.97
N SER A 248 -17.19 23.50 -7.13
CA SER A 248 -15.78 23.88 -7.13
C SER A 248 -14.93 22.83 -7.86
N TYR A 249 -13.94 23.29 -8.62
CA TYR A 249 -13.16 22.45 -9.53
C TYR A 249 -11.67 22.79 -9.50
N ILE A 250 -10.84 21.79 -9.80
CA ILE A 250 -9.40 21.93 -10.06
C ILE A 250 -9.10 21.21 -11.37
N VAL A 251 -8.43 21.88 -12.30
CA VAL A 251 -7.86 21.26 -13.50
C VAL A 251 -6.64 20.45 -13.11
N THR A 252 -6.55 19.23 -13.58
CA THR A 252 -5.39 18.36 -13.43
C THR A 252 -4.81 18.03 -14.79
N LEU A 253 -3.51 18.20 -14.94
CA LEU A 253 -2.74 17.81 -16.11
C LEU A 253 -1.67 16.83 -15.67
N VAL A 254 -1.54 15.71 -16.36
CA VAL A 254 -0.56 14.68 -16.07
C VAL A 254 0.21 14.34 -17.34
N GLU A 255 1.51 14.55 -17.34
CA GLU A 255 2.38 14.12 -18.42
C GLU A 255 2.54 12.60 -18.41
N ARG A 256 2.40 11.94 -19.57
CA ARG A 256 2.25 10.49 -19.66
C ARG A 256 3.53 9.70 -19.45
N HIS A 257 4.67 10.22 -19.88
CA HIS A 257 5.99 9.61 -19.75
C HIS A 257 6.52 9.72 -18.31
N SER A 258 6.62 10.93 -17.80
CA SER A 258 7.20 11.24 -16.49
C SER A 258 6.22 11.13 -15.32
N ARG A 259 4.90 11.13 -15.59
CA ARG A 259 3.84 11.26 -14.57
C ARG A 259 3.85 12.61 -13.85
N PHE A 260 4.49 13.61 -14.42
CA PHE A 260 4.54 14.96 -13.87
C PHE A 260 3.14 15.58 -13.83
N VAL A 261 2.83 16.25 -12.74
CA VAL A 261 1.49 16.78 -12.46
C VAL A 261 1.54 18.30 -12.40
N MET A 262 0.59 18.93 -13.09
CA MET A 262 0.29 20.34 -12.95
C MET A 262 -1.17 20.50 -12.50
N LEU A 263 -1.43 21.50 -11.67
CA LEU A 263 -2.76 21.80 -11.13
C LEU A 263 -3.10 23.26 -11.39
N ALA A 264 -4.31 23.52 -11.88
CA ALA A 264 -4.78 24.88 -12.07
C ALA A 264 -6.09 25.14 -11.32
N LYS A 265 -6.16 26.28 -10.62
CA LYS A 265 -7.37 26.77 -9.99
C LYS A 265 -8.30 27.32 -11.05
N ILE A 266 -9.56 26.91 -11.01
CA ILE A 266 -10.64 27.50 -11.83
C ILE A 266 -11.81 27.87 -10.94
N ARG A 267 -12.57 28.87 -11.36
CA ARG A 267 -13.75 29.38 -10.63
C ARG A 267 -15.00 28.53 -10.89
N ASP A 268 -15.11 28.02 -12.11
CA ASP A 268 -16.23 27.19 -12.57
C ASP A 268 -15.75 26.20 -13.65
N ASN A 269 -16.61 25.27 -14.07
CA ASN A 269 -16.32 24.30 -15.12
C ASN A 269 -16.77 24.77 -16.53
N LYS A 270 -17.00 26.05 -16.73
CA LYS A 270 -17.36 26.57 -18.06
C LYS A 270 -16.18 26.42 -19.02
N THR A 271 -16.47 26.04 -20.25
CA THR A 271 -15.46 25.81 -21.30
C THR A 271 -14.43 26.95 -21.41
N ILE A 272 -14.87 28.21 -21.38
CA ILE A 272 -13.98 29.39 -21.47
C ILE A 272 -12.99 29.42 -20.30
N THR A 273 -13.46 29.14 -19.08
CA THR A 273 -12.64 29.16 -17.88
C THR A 273 -11.60 28.05 -17.91
N VAL A 274 -12.00 26.82 -18.28
CA VAL A 274 -11.11 25.64 -18.37
C VAL A 274 -10.05 25.89 -19.47
N ILE A 275 -10.46 26.29 -20.67
CA ILE A 275 -9.56 26.55 -21.80
C ILE A 275 -8.54 27.64 -21.46
N SER A 276 -8.97 28.72 -20.83
CA SER A 276 -8.05 29.80 -20.43
C SER A 276 -7.00 29.34 -19.41
N ALA A 277 -7.40 28.47 -18.47
CA ALA A 277 -6.47 27.88 -17.52
C ALA A 277 -5.47 26.94 -18.21
N LEU A 278 -5.92 26.13 -19.15
CA LEU A 278 -5.07 25.22 -19.93
C LEU A 278 -4.06 25.98 -20.80
N ILE A 279 -4.49 27.06 -21.48
CA ILE A 279 -3.59 27.91 -22.27
C ILE A 279 -2.50 28.53 -21.39
N LYS A 280 -2.88 29.01 -20.19
CA LYS A 280 -1.90 29.54 -19.25
C LYS A 280 -0.86 28.51 -18.86
N GLN A 281 -1.29 27.28 -18.51
CA GLN A 281 -0.38 26.19 -18.14
C GLN A 281 0.52 25.74 -19.32
N ALA A 282 -0.01 25.71 -20.53
CA ALA A 282 0.75 25.37 -21.72
C ALA A 282 1.91 26.33 -21.96
N ARG A 283 1.70 27.64 -21.75
CA ARG A 283 2.73 28.69 -21.93
C ARG A 283 3.86 28.64 -20.89
N GLU A 284 3.68 27.93 -19.79
CA GLU A 284 4.71 27.73 -18.75
C GLU A 284 5.71 26.63 -19.11
N LEU A 285 5.46 25.88 -20.21
CA LEU A 285 6.26 24.72 -20.62
C LEU A 285 6.98 24.98 -21.97
N PRO A 286 8.16 24.39 -22.20
CA PRO A 286 8.73 24.30 -23.53
C PRO A 286 7.77 23.64 -24.52
N VAL A 287 7.73 24.12 -25.77
CA VAL A 287 6.81 23.62 -26.81
C VAL A 287 6.99 22.13 -27.06
N GLU A 288 8.23 21.64 -27.01
CA GLU A 288 8.61 20.23 -27.21
C GLU A 288 8.04 19.30 -26.14
N LEU A 289 7.71 19.85 -24.97
CA LEU A 289 7.14 19.12 -23.84
C LEU A 289 5.62 19.22 -23.74
N TYR A 290 4.94 19.84 -24.74
CA TYR A 290 3.48 19.86 -24.76
C TYR A 290 2.95 19.64 -26.20
N LYS A 291 3.04 18.38 -26.66
CA LYS A 291 2.68 17.99 -28.02
C LYS A 291 1.20 17.67 -28.21
N THR A 292 0.60 16.97 -27.26
CA THR A 292 -0.81 16.58 -27.34
C THR A 292 -1.48 16.65 -25.97
N LEU A 293 -2.80 16.90 -25.98
CA LEU A 293 -3.65 16.80 -24.80
C LEU A 293 -4.73 15.76 -25.04
N THR A 294 -4.90 14.81 -24.10
CA THR A 294 -6.00 13.85 -24.09
C THR A 294 -6.99 14.22 -23.00
N TRP A 295 -8.27 14.31 -23.36
CA TRP A 295 -9.36 14.66 -22.44
C TRP A 295 -10.51 13.65 -22.55
N ASP A 296 -11.45 13.66 -21.59
CA ASP A 296 -12.71 12.94 -21.80
C ASP A 296 -13.70 13.76 -22.61
N ARG A 297 -14.84 13.17 -22.91
CA ARG A 297 -15.93 13.88 -23.63
C ARG A 297 -16.78 14.72 -22.68
N GLY A 298 -16.15 15.48 -21.79
CA GLY A 298 -16.84 16.41 -20.91
C GLY A 298 -17.23 17.71 -21.61
N ALA A 299 -18.38 18.28 -21.26
CA ALA A 299 -18.90 19.51 -21.86
C ALA A 299 -17.96 20.72 -21.68
N GLU A 300 -17.06 20.65 -20.71
CA GLU A 300 -16.05 21.70 -20.42
C GLU A 300 -14.99 21.83 -21.53
N MET A 301 -14.90 20.87 -22.47
CA MET A 301 -14.01 20.94 -23.63
C MET A 301 -14.69 21.16 -24.97
N THR A 302 -15.95 21.58 -24.96
CA THR A 302 -16.73 21.81 -26.19
C THR A 302 -16.06 22.82 -27.17
N SER A 303 -15.33 23.81 -26.65
CA SER A 303 -14.56 24.78 -27.48
C SER A 303 -13.07 24.47 -27.54
N HIS A 304 -12.69 23.18 -27.60
CA HIS A 304 -11.29 22.69 -27.64
C HIS A 304 -10.50 23.28 -28.82
N THR A 305 -11.15 23.60 -29.95
CA THR A 305 -10.52 24.24 -31.11
C THR A 305 -9.85 25.57 -30.74
N ARG A 306 -10.43 26.33 -29.79
CA ARG A 306 -9.83 27.58 -29.29
C ARG A 306 -8.51 27.32 -28.55
N PHE A 307 -8.39 26.20 -27.83
CA PHE A 307 -7.15 25.79 -27.19
C PHE A 307 -6.11 25.45 -28.24
N THR A 308 -6.47 24.61 -29.24
CA THR A 308 -5.56 24.20 -30.32
C THR A 308 -5.07 25.44 -31.12
N VAL A 309 -5.94 26.37 -31.47
CA VAL A 309 -5.55 27.61 -32.16
C VAL A 309 -4.60 28.51 -31.33
N ALA A 310 -4.78 28.54 -30.01
CA ALA A 310 -3.97 29.39 -29.13
C ALA A 310 -2.61 28.78 -28.74
N THR A 311 -2.43 27.45 -28.87
CA THR A 311 -1.27 26.71 -28.36
C THR A 311 -0.59 25.85 -29.40
N ASP A 312 -1.19 25.61 -30.54
CA ASP A 312 -0.79 24.64 -31.57
C ASP A 312 -0.76 23.18 -31.07
N ILE A 313 -1.48 22.90 -29.96
CA ILE A 313 -1.54 21.59 -29.33
C ILE A 313 -2.82 20.88 -29.71
N GLN A 314 -2.71 19.68 -30.29
CA GLN A 314 -3.86 18.88 -30.69
C GLN A 314 -4.53 18.21 -29.48
N VAL A 315 -5.87 18.29 -29.43
CA VAL A 315 -6.70 17.66 -28.39
C VAL A 315 -7.33 16.39 -28.93
N TYR A 316 -7.16 15.28 -28.20
CA TYR A 316 -7.76 13.98 -28.50
C TYR A 316 -8.76 13.59 -27.42
N PHE A 317 -9.87 12.98 -27.83
CA PHE A 317 -10.96 12.61 -26.91
C PHE A 317 -11.05 11.09 -26.75
N CYS A 318 -11.16 10.67 -25.49
CA CYS A 318 -11.36 9.27 -25.15
C CYS A 318 -12.68 8.74 -25.71
N ASP A 319 -12.70 7.43 -26.00
CA ASP A 319 -13.94 6.74 -26.33
C ASP A 319 -14.91 6.75 -25.16
N PRO A 320 -16.24 6.77 -25.43
CA PRO A 320 -17.22 6.65 -24.37
C PRO A 320 -16.97 5.41 -23.50
N GLN A 321 -17.11 5.56 -22.19
CA GLN A 321 -16.98 4.49 -21.20
C GLN A 321 -15.59 3.81 -21.16
N SER A 322 -14.54 4.46 -21.67
CA SER A 322 -13.18 3.92 -21.74
C SER A 322 -12.20 4.62 -20.77
N PRO A 323 -12.42 4.58 -19.43
CA PRO A 323 -11.58 5.30 -18.45
C PRO A 323 -10.11 4.82 -18.45
N TRP A 324 -9.84 3.58 -18.88
CA TRP A 324 -8.46 3.05 -18.97
C TRP A 324 -7.59 3.82 -19.95
N GLN A 325 -8.16 4.55 -20.91
CA GLN A 325 -7.43 5.36 -21.88
C GLN A 325 -6.75 6.57 -21.22
N ARG A 326 -7.19 6.97 -20.02
CA ARG A 326 -6.60 8.04 -19.16
C ARG A 326 -6.09 7.52 -17.81
N GLY A 327 -5.52 6.33 -17.81
CA GLY A 327 -5.08 5.66 -16.57
C GLY A 327 -4.04 6.44 -15.77
N SER A 328 -3.25 7.33 -16.39
CA SER A 328 -2.27 8.17 -15.69
C SER A 328 -2.98 9.23 -14.86
N ASN A 329 -3.97 9.91 -15.44
CA ASN A 329 -4.72 10.94 -14.76
C ASN A 329 -5.63 10.35 -13.67
N GLU A 330 -6.36 9.27 -13.94
CA GLU A 330 -7.20 8.61 -12.95
C GLU A 330 -6.39 8.19 -11.71
N ASN A 331 -5.21 7.59 -11.91
CA ASN A 331 -4.34 7.22 -10.78
C ASN A 331 -3.85 8.46 -10.01
N THR A 332 -3.49 9.53 -10.70
CA THR A 332 -3.05 10.79 -10.09
C THR A 332 -4.19 11.46 -9.33
N ASN A 333 -5.40 11.53 -9.89
CA ASN A 333 -6.58 12.07 -9.23
C ASN A 333 -6.89 11.29 -7.93
N ARG A 334 -6.68 9.98 -7.93
CA ARG A 334 -6.80 9.14 -6.73
C ARG A 334 -5.76 9.49 -5.65
N LEU A 335 -4.56 9.93 -6.02
CA LEU A 335 -3.55 10.44 -5.08
C LEU A 335 -3.90 11.85 -4.59
N LEU A 336 -4.38 12.71 -5.48
CA LEU A 336 -4.81 14.08 -5.15
C LEU A 336 -5.95 14.09 -4.12
N ARG A 337 -6.80 13.05 -4.08
CA ARG A 337 -7.86 12.90 -3.06
C ARG A 337 -7.35 12.76 -1.63
N GLN A 338 -6.07 12.55 -1.42
CA GLN A 338 -5.44 12.66 -0.09
C GLN A 338 -5.42 14.10 0.40
N TYR A 339 -5.23 15.07 -0.50
CA TYR A 339 -5.17 16.51 -0.22
C TYR A 339 -6.50 17.22 -0.44
N PHE A 340 -7.29 16.73 -1.38
CA PHE A 340 -8.57 17.27 -1.81
C PHE A 340 -9.64 16.19 -1.68
N PRO A 341 -10.15 15.92 -0.45
CA PRO A 341 -11.14 14.86 -0.23
C PRO A 341 -12.42 15.10 -1.03
N LYS A 342 -13.12 14.03 -1.40
CA LYS A 342 -14.43 14.14 -2.05
C LYS A 342 -15.42 14.85 -1.13
N GLY A 343 -16.26 15.73 -1.69
CA GLY A 343 -17.28 16.44 -0.95
C GLY A 343 -16.78 17.68 -0.19
N THR A 344 -15.49 18.03 -0.31
CA THR A 344 -14.95 19.29 0.23
C THR A 344 -15.04 20.42 -0.81
N ASP A 345 -15.12 21.66 -0.33
CA ASP A 345 -15.09 22.85 -1.18
C ASP A 345 -13.65 23.11 -1.64
N LEU A 346 -13.40 23.01 -2.94
CA LEU A 346 -12.07 23.20 -3.53
C LEU A 346 -11.76 24.67 -3.82
N SER A 347 -12.76 25.55 -3.83
CA SER A 347 -12.60 26.98 -4.10
C SER A 347 -11.76 27.70 -3.04
N VAL A 348 -11.71 27.17 -1.83
CA VAL A 348 -10.95 27.72 -0.68
C VAL A 348 -9.43 27.63 -0.89
N HIS A 349 -8.96 26.77 -1.79
CA HIS A 349 -7.53 26.59 -2.02
C HIS A 349 -6.98 27.66 -2.98
N SER A 350 -5.85 28.26 -2.62
CA SER A 350 -5.12 29.16 -3.50
C SER A 350 -4.34 28.41 -4.58
N GLN A 351 -3.99 29.07 -5.70
CA GLN A 351 -3.08 28.48 -6.69
C GLN A 351 -1.73 28.08 -6.08
N GLN A 352 -1.22 28.87 -5.14
CA GLN A 352 0.02 28.55 -4.42
C GLN A 352 -0.10 27.22 -3.66
N ARG A 353 -1.25 26.95 -3.02
CA ARG A 353 -1.52 25.66 -2.36
C ARG A 353 -1.56 24.50 -3.36
N LEU A 354 -2.19 24.72 -4.53
CA LEU A 354 -2.22 23.71 -5.59
C LEU A 354 -0.80 23.41 -6.09
N ASN A 355 0.01 24.42 -6.33
CA ASN A 355 1.40 24.27 -6.75
C ASN A 355 2.24 23.50 -5.70
N SER A 356 2.04 23.76 -4.41
CA SER A 356 2.69 23.04 -3.31
C SER A 356 2.32 21.56 -3.33
N VAL A 357 1.04 21.23 -3.52
CA VAL A 357 0.57 19.83 -3.60
C VAL A 357 1.10 19.14 -4.86
N ALA A 358 1.10 19.83 -6.01
CA ALA A 358 1.69 19.29 -7.23
C ALA A 358 3.17 18.97 -7.05
N ARG A 359 3.94 19.86 -6.43
CA ARG A 359 5.36 19.66 -6.10
C ARG A 359 5.55 18.42 -5.21
N GLN A 360 4.80 18.31 -4.13
CA GLN A 360 4.85 17.15 -3.24
C GLN A 360 4.59 15.83 -3.99
N LEU A 361 3.62 15.81 -4.91
CA LEU A 361 3.33 14.64 -5.72
C LEU A 361 4.43 14.34 -6.76
N ASN A 362 5.03 15.39 -7.33
CA ASN A 362 6.11 15.26 -8.31
C ASN A 362 7.44 14.82 -7.68
N GLU A 363 7.65 15.07 -6.41
CA GLU A 363 8.81 14.60 -5.64
C GLU A 363 8.66 13.16 -5.12
N ARG A 364 7.45 12.58 -5.15
CA ARG A 364 7.23 11.21 -4.67
C ARG A 364 7.67 10.16 -5.70
N PRO A 365 8.50 9.18 -5.31
CA PRO A 365 8.91 8.09 -6.18
C PRO A 365 7.72 7.30 -6.73
N ARG A 366 7.84 6.84 -7.97
CA ARG A 366 6.83 6.01 -8.62
C ARG A 366 7.37 4.65 -8.97
N LYS A 367 6.69 3.59 -8.56
CA LYS A 367 7.07 2.23 -8.90
C LYS A 367 7.14 2.02 -10.43
N THR A 368 6.26 2.68 -11.18
CA THR A 368 6.22 2.63 -12.66
C THR A 368 7.35 3.41 -13.32
N LEU A 369 8.16 4.13 -12.56
CA LEU A 369 9.37 4.85 -12.97
C LEU A 369 10.60 4.30 -12.23
N ASP A 370 10.59 3.02 -11.87
CA ASP A 370 11.68 2.37 -11.12
C ASP A 370 12.10 3.14 -9.87
N TYR A 371 11.09 3.72 -9.20
CA TYR A 371 11.23 4.56 -8.01
C TYR A 371 11.98 5.88 -8.24
N GLU A 372 12.06 6.35 -9.47
CA GLU A 372 12.31 7.77 -9.75
C GLU A 372 11.09 8.61 -9.38
N SER A 373 11.32 9.88 -9.10
CA SER A 373 10.23 10.85 -8.96
C SER A 373 9.79 11.39 -10.32
N PRO A 374 8.53 11.79 -10.48
CA PRO A 374 8.07 12.51 -11.67
C PRO A 374 8.92 13.74 -12.01
N ALA A 375 9.37 14.49 -11.00
CA ALA A 375 10.20 15.66 -11.18
C ALA A 375 11.59 15.30 -11.75
N GLU A 376 12.25 14.26 -11.22
CA GLU A 376 13.53 13.77 -11.76
C GLU A 376 13.38 13.38 -13.22
N ARG A 377 12.38 12.57 -13.56
CA ARG A 377 12.13 12.11 -14.92
C ARG A 377 11.77 13.27 -15.87
N PHE A 378 10.95 14.23 -15.43
CA PHE A 378 10.57 15.39 -16.23
C PHE A 378 11.77 16.32 -16.48
N ASN A 379 12.60 16.57 -15.46
CA ASN A 379 13.81 17.38 -15.61
C ASN A 379 14.82 16.74 -16.57
N GLN A 380 14.94 15.41 -16.63
CA GLN A 380 15.73 14.72 -17.62
C GLN A 380 15.22 14.99 -19.05
N CYS A 381 13.88 15.03 -19.23
CA CYS A 381 13.27 15.39 -20.52
C CYS A 381 13.58 16.83 -20.90
N VAL A 382 13.50 17.79 -19.94
CA VAL A 382 13.87 19.19 -20.19
C VAL A 382 15.34 19.30 -20.60
N ALA A 383 16.23 18.63 -19.87
CA ALA A 383 17.67 18.65 -20.16
C ALA A 383 18.05 18.01 -21.50
N SER A 384 17.24 17.12 -22.06
CA SER A 384 17.48 16.49 -23.36
C SER A 384 17.03 17.34 -24.55
N ILE A 385 16.36 18.46 -24.34
CA ILE A 385 15.83 19.38 -25.35
C ILE A 385 16.75 20.61 -25.52
N GLY A 386 17.45 21.01 -24.46
CA GLY A 386 18.42 22.09 -24.48
C GLY A 386 19.83 21.60 -24.75
#